data_9ffe84d647cabdfecac14907d5bea21c
#
_entry.id   9ffe84d647cabdfecac14907d5bea21c
#
_cell.length_a   1.000
_cell.length_b   1.000
_cell.length_c   1.000
_cell.angle_alpha   90.00
_cell.angle_beta   90.00
_cell.angle_gamma   90.00
#
_symmetry.space_group_name_H-M   'P 1'
#
loop_
_entity.id
_entity.type
_entity.pdbx_description
1 polymer ?
#
loop_
_entity_poly.entity_id
_entity_poly.type
_entity_poly.pdbx_seq_one_letter_code
_entity_poly.pdbx_strand_id
1 'polypeptide(L)' 'MNKSGLILFAHGARDPRWSAPFEAVAGRLRQQHPDTEVRLAFLELMQPDLAGAGADLAAAGCHRVGVLPMFLGAGGHVR' A
#
# COMPACT_ATOMS: atom_id res chain seq x y z
N MET A 1 20.65 1.95 11.03
CA MET A 1 19.90 2.89 10.21
C MET A 1 18.44 2.60 10.27
N ASN A 2 17.64 3.63 10.37
CA ASN A 2 16.21 3.45 10.40
C ASN A 2 15.65 3.33 9.01
N LYS A 3 14.82 2.35 8.82
CA LYS A 3 14.16 2.16 7.56
C LYS A 3 12.67 2.35 7.78
N SER A 4 12.05 3.06 6.87
CA SER A 4 10.63 3.34 6.95
C SER A 4 9.88 2.55 5.91
N GLY A 5 8.66 2.19 6.23
CA GLY A 5 7.76 1.54 5.31
C GLY A 5 6.48 2.33 5.16
N LEU A 6 5.87 2.19 4.00
CA LEU A 6 4.60 2.83 3.71
C LEU A 6 3.70 1.81 3.01
N ILE A 7 2.51 1.65 3.55
CA ILE A 7 1.52 0.78 2.94
C ILE A 7 0.43 1.65 2.32
N LEU A 8 0.22 1.46 1.03
CA LEU A 8 -0.92 2.06 0.34
C LEU A 8 -2.06 1.06 0.47
N PHE A 9 -3.05 1.39 1.26
CA PHE A 9 -4.12 0.47 1.62
C PHE A 9 -5.37 0.77 0.82
N ALA A 10 -5.70 -0.13 -0.08
CA ALA A 10 -6.83 0.05 -0.99
C ALA A 10 -7.91 -0.97 -0.70
N HIS A 11 -9.08 -0.75 -1.24
CA HIS A 11 -10.22 -1.60 -0.97
C HIS A 11 -10.06 -3.01 -1.52
N GLY A 12 -9.63 -3.12 -2.77
CA GLY A 12 -9.56 -4.40 -3.45
C GLY A 12 -10.72 -4.57 -4.41
N ALA A 13 -10.54 -5.41 -5.40
CA ALA A 13 -11.55 -5.69 -6.40
C ALA A 13 -11.26 -7.03 -7.03
N ARG A 14 -12.26 -7.58 -7.71
CA ARG A 14 -12.09 -8.87 -8.39
C ARG A 14 -11.28 -8.77 -9.66
N ASP A 15 -11.34 -7.62 -10.33
CA ASP A 15 -10.60 -7.42 -11.56
C ASP A 15 -9.18 -6.99 -11.23
N PRO A 16 -8.16 -7.80 -11.57
CA PRO A 16 -6.79 -7.44 -11.25
C PRO A 16 -6.33 -6.13 -11.90
N ARG A 17 -6.97 -5.71 -12.97
CA ARG A 17 -6.60 -4.45 -13.61
C ARG A 17 -6.95 -3.24 -12.76
N TRP A 18 -7.87 -3.42 -11.82
CA TRP A 18 -8.27 -2.36 -10.91
C TRP A 18 -7.10 -1.80 -10.10
N SER A 19 -6.11 -2.64 -9.83
CA SER A 19 -4.98 -2.20 -9.01
C SER A 19 -3.93 -1.41 -9.78
N ALA A 20 -4.02 -1.34 -11.10
CA ALA A 20 -2.97 -0.69 -11.90
C ALA A 20 -2.70 0.76 -11.50
N PRO A 21 -3.72 1.61 -11.25
CA PRO A 21 -3.42 2.98 -10.81
C PRO A 21 -2.67 3.02 -9.48
N PHE A 22 -2.99 2.11 -8.57
CA PHE A 22 -2.32 2.06 -7.28
C PHE A 22 -0.89 1.57 -7.42
N GLU A 23 -0.66 0.61 -8.33
CA GLU A 23 0.69 0.15 -8.63
C GLU A 23 1.54 1.28 -9.19
N ALA A 24 0.95 2.11 -10.03
CA ALA A 24 1.66 3.25 -10.61
C ALA A 24 2.06 4.25 -9.53
N VAL A 25 1.17 4.51 -8.58
CA VAL A 25 1.48 5.40 -7.47
C VAL A 25 2.61 4.82 -6.63
N ALA A 26 2.54 3.52 -6.33
CA ALA A 26 3.57 2.86 -5.54
C ALA A 26 4.93 2.96 -6.25
N GLY A 27 4.94 2.74 -7.55
CA GLY A 27 6.18 2.83 -8.32
C GLY A 27 6.78 4.22 -8.29
N ARG A 28 5.93 5.24 -8.40
CA ARG A 28 6.39 6.61 -8.35
C ARG A 28 6.96 6.96 -6.98
N LEU A 29 6.30 6.50 -5.91
CA LEU A 29 6.78 6.76 -4.57
C LEU A 29 8.13 6.09 -4.32
N ARG A 30 8.31 4.88 -4.85
CA ARG A 30 9.60 4.20 -4.72
C ARG A 30 10.72 4.97 -5.37
N GLN A 31 10.43 5.57 -6.52
CA GLN A 31 11.42 6.39 -7.23
C GLN A 31 11.75 7.67 -6.48
N GLN A 32 10.75 8.30 -5.90
CA GLN A 32 10.93 9.56 -5.20
C GLN A 32 11.53 9.39 -3.81
N HIS A 33 11.30 8.23 -3.20
CA HIS A 33 11.73 7.97 -1.83
C HIS A 33 12.42 6.62 -1.75
N PRO A 34 13.64 6.51 -2.30
CA PRO A 34 14.31 5.22 -2.37
C PRO A 34 14.63 4.60 -1.02
N ASP A 35 14.63 5.40 0.05
CA ASP A 35 14.87 4.89 1.39
C ASP A 35 13.63 4.37 2.07
N THR A 36 12.48 4.48 1.42
CA THR A 36 11.22 4.01 1.97
C THR A 36 10.75 2.79 1.22
N GLU A 37 10.42 1.74 1.96
CA GLU A 37 9.83 0.54 1.37
C GLU A 37 8.34 0.79 1.18
N VAL A 38 7.87 0.68 -0.04
CA VAL A 38 6.45 0.92 -0.35
C VAL A 38 5.79 -0.37 -0.75
N ARG A 39 4.64 -0.65 -0.15
CA ARG A 39 3.85 -1.84 -0.45
C ARG A 39 2.41 -1.46 -0.66
N LEU A 40 1.72 -2.26 -1.46
CA LEU A 40 0.26 -2.19 -1.55
C LEU A 40 -0.33 -3.23 -0.64
N ALA A 41 -1.47 -2.93 -0.05
CA ALA A 41 -2.26 -3.91 0.67
C ALA A 41 -3.72 -3.69 0.34
N PHE A 42 -4.53 -4.70 0.52
CA PHE A 42 -5.92 -4.67 0.12
C PHE A 42 -6.80 -5.14 1.25
N LEU A 43 -7.95 -4.52 1.38
CA LEU A 43 -8.91 -4.89 2.42
C LEU A 43 -9.50 -6.25 2.14
N GLU A 44 -9.80 -6.55 0.88
CA GLU A 44 -10.41 -7.81 0.50
C GLU A 44 -10.12 -8.13 -0.95
N LEU A 45 -10.37 -9.36 -1.34
CA LEU A 45 -10.38 -9.83 -2.74
C LEU A 45 -9.02 -9.88 -3.42
N MET A 46 -8.01 -9.26 -2.89
CA MET A 46 -6.67 -9.24 -3.46
C MET A 46 -5.65 -9.39 -2.36
N GLN A 47 -4.45 -9.80 -2.73
CA GLN A 47 -3.34 -9.98 -1.80
C GLN A 47 -2.22 -9.00 -2.10
N PRO A 48 -1.44 -8.62 -1.09
CA PRO A 48 -1.55 -9.02 0.32
C PRO A 48 -2.59 -8.21 1.07
N ASP A 49 -3.03 -8.72 2.21
CA ASP A 49 -3.83 -7.92 3.12
C ASP A 49 -2.91 -7.04 3.97
N LEU A 50 -3.50 -6.25 4.85
CA LEU A 50 -2.73 -5.30 5.65
C LEU A 50 -1.73 -5.99 6.56
N ALA A 51 -2.13 -7.08 7.20
CA ALA A 51 -1.23 -7.81 8.08
C ALA A 51 -0.07 -8.43 7.30
N GLY A 52 -0.33 -8.95 6.12
CA GLY A 52 0.70 -9.52 5.28
C GLY A 52 1.72 -8.49 4.82
N ALA A 53 1.23 -7.32 4.41
CA ALA A 53 2.13 -6.25 4.01
C ALA A 53 2.96 -5.74 5.18
N GLY A 54 2.34 -5.64 6.35
CA GLY A 54 3.08 -5.23 7.55
C GLY A 54 4.17 -6.21 7.92
N ALA A 55 3.87 -7.50 7.84
CA ALA A 55 4.87 -8.52 8.13
C ALA A 55 6.03 -8.47 7.13
N ASP A 56 5.71 -8.22 5.86
CA ASP A 56 6.73 -8.10 4.83
C ASP A 56 7.66 -6.92 5.11
N LEU A 57 7.09 -5.79 5.51
CA LEU A 57 7.90 -4.63 5.84
C LEU A 57 8.75 -4.86 7.08
N ALA A 58 8.21 -5.55 8.07
CA ALA A 58 9.00 -5.88 9.26
C ALA A 58 10.18 -6.77 8.88
N ALA A 59 9.95 -7.75 8.01
CA ALA A 59 11.02 -8.62 7.54
C ALA A 59 12.06 -7.85 6.73
N ALA A 60 11.66 -6.77 6.08
CA ALA A 60 12.58 -5.92 5.33
C ALA A 60 13.37 -4.96 6.23
N GLY A 61 13.11 -4.97 7.55
CA GLY A 61 13.86 -4.16 8.49
C GLY A 61 13.25 -2.80 8.78
N CYS A 62 11.98 -2.60 8.44
CA CYS A 62 11.34 -1.32 8.72
C CYS A 62 11.02 -1.18 10.19
N HIS A 63 11.39 -0.05 10.76
CA HIS A 63 11.11 0.28 12.15
C HIS A 63 9.84 1.10 12.30
N ARG A 64 9.45 1.78 11.23
CA ARG A 64 8.25 2.60 11.18
C ARG A 64 7.45 2.22 9.98
N VAL A 65 6.16 2.06 10.14
CA VAL A 65 5.28 1.75 9.02
C VAL A 65 4.08 2.68 9.09
N GLY A 66 3.91 3.45 8.04
CA GLY A 66 2.72 4.28 7.88
C GLY A 66 1.74 3.60 6.96
N VAL A 67 0.48 3.90 7.15
CA VAL A 67 -0.58 3.38 6.29
C VAL A 67 -1.32 4.56 5.69
N LEU A 68 -1.39 4.60 4.37
CA LEU A 68 -2.13 5.62 3.65
C LEU A 68 -3.36 4.97 3.04
N PRO A 69 -4.54 5.26 3.57
CA PRO A 69 -5.76 4.70 2.98
C PRO A 69 -6.03 5.32 1.62
N MET A 70 -6.42 4.48 0.67
CA MET A 70 -6.72 4.94 -0.68
C MET A 70 -8.08 4.44 -1.10
N PHE A 71 -9.10 4.83 -0.34
CA PHE A 71 -10.46 4.40 -0.61
C PHE A 71 -11.18 5.43 -1.45
N LEU A 72 -10.60 5.75 -2.59
CA LEU A 72 -11.10 6.84 -3.40
C LEU A 72 -12.48 6.56 -3.94
N GLY A 73 -12.75 5.31 -4.23
CA GLY A 73 -14.06 4.97 -4.77
C GLY A 73 -15.16 5.19 -3.76
N ALA A 74 -14.85 5.00 -2.50
CA ALA A 74 -15.84 5.21 -1.47
C ALA A 74 -16.04 6.66 -1.18
N GLY A 75 -15.12 7.47 -1.62
CA GLY A 75 -15.18 8.90 -1.34
C GLY A 75 -16.42 9.56 -1.86
N GLY A 76 -17.07 8.92 -2.77
CA GLY A 76 -18.27 9.50 -3.33
C GLY A 76 -19.31 9.80 -2.31
N HIS A 77 -19.26 9.13 -1.15
CA HIS A 77 -20.22 9.47 -0.18
C HIS A 77 -19.66 9.93 1.07
N VAL A 78 -18.50 10.34 1.00
CA VAL A 78 -18.00 11.00 2.16
C VAL A 78 -18.67 12.31 2.19
N ARG A 79 -19.22 12.49 2.63
CA ARG A 79 -19.76 13.66 2.56
C ARG A 79 -20.19 13.99 3.44
#